data_ebe235419df880d964482d2c657ae2cf
#
_entry.id   ebe235419df880d964482d2c657ae2cf
#
_cell.length_a   1.000
_cell.length_b   1.000
_cell.length_c   1.000
_cell.angle_alpha   90.00
_cell.angle_beta   90.00
_cell.angle_gamma   90.00
#
_symmetry.space_group_name_H-M   'P 1'
#
loop_
_entity.id
_entity.type
_entity.pdbx_description
1 polymer ?
#
loop_
_entity_poly.entity_id
_entity_poly.type
_entity_poly.pdbx_seq_one_letter_code
_entity_poly.pdbx_strand_id
1 'polypeptide(L)' 'SLRRITQYEELILQIQQVIKFSTEKMKLVDSKGHYESDDETGFFFEQLKQIQLSLDGIFEEEMQNVKKEN' A
#
# COMPACT_ATOMS: atom_id res chain seq x y z
N SER A 1 21.04 -0.52 2.97
CA SER A 1 21.54 -1.45 1.97
C SER A 1 20.74 -1.35 0.67
N LEU A 2 21.28 -1.89 -0.40
CA LEU A 2 20.62 -1.92 -1.70
C LEU A 2 19.27 -2.65 -1.63
N ARG A 3 19.21 -3.75 -0.87
CA ARG A 3 17.97 -4.50 -0.67
C ARG A 3 16.89 -3.65 -0.01
N ARG A 4 17.26 -2.85 0.98
CA ARG A 4 16.31 -1.99 1.70
C ARG A 4 15.79 -0.89 0.79
N ILE A 5 16.66 -0.29 -0.03
CA ILE A 5 16.27 0.72 -1.01
C ILE A 5 15.24 0.13 -1.97
N THR A 6 15.49 -1.08 -2.50
CA THR A 6 14.56 -1.77 -3.40
C THR A 6 13.21 -2.01 -2.73
N GLN A 7 13.20 -2.43 -1.46
CA GLN A 7 11.97 -2.63 -0.71
C GLN A 7 11.15 -1.34 -0.58
N TYR A 8 11.81 -0.23 -0.28
CA TYR A 8 11.13 1.06 -0.16
C TYR A 8 10.59 1.53 -1.52
N GLU A 9 11.35 1.35 -2.59
CA GLU A 9 10.91 1.72 -3.93
C GLU A 9 9.67 0.92 -4.36
N GLU A 10 9.67 -0.38 -4.11
CA GLU A 10 8.54 -1.25 -4.40
C GLU A 10 7.30 -0.83 -3.61
N LEU A 11 7.49 -0.51 -2.33
CA LEU A 11 6.39 -0.06 -1.47
C LEU A 11 5.80 1.25 -1.98
N ILE A 12 6.65 2.21 -2.38
CA ILE A 12 6.21 3.49 -2.92
C ILE A 12 5.37 3.27 -4.19
N LEU A 13 5.82 2.38 -5.08
CA LEU A 13 5.06 2.07 -6.30
C LEU A 13 3.70 1.45 -5.97
N GLN A 14 3.64 0.55 -5.01
CA GLN A 14 2.37 -0.04 -4.57
C GLN A 14 1.42 1.03 -4.03
N ILE A 15 1.94 1.94 -3.21
CA ILE A 15 1.16 3.04 -2.65
C ILE A 15 0.64 3.96 -3.76
N GLN A 16 1.49 4.30 -4.73
CA GLN A 16 1.07 5.13 -5.87
C GLN A 16 -0.07 4.50 -6.65
N GLN A 17 -0.01 3.19 -6.89
CA GLN A 17 -1.06 2.47 -7.61
C GLN A 17 -2.38 2.49 -6.84
N VAL A 18 -2.33 2.30 -5.52
CA VAL A 18 -3.52 2.35 -4.67
C VAL A 18 -4.13 3.75 -4.66
N ILE A 19 -3.29 4.79 -4.55
CA ILE A 19 -3.76 6.17 -4.56
C ILE A 19 -4.43 6.50 -5.90
N LYS A 20 -3.81 6.10 -7.02
CA LYS A 20 -4.37 6.33 -8.35
C LYS A 20 -5.74 5.66 -8.50
N PHE A 21 -5.84 4.41 -8.10
CA PHE A 21 -7.10 3.66 -8.12
C PHE A 21 -8.17 4.35 -7.26
N SER A 22 -7.79 4.74 -6.04
CA SER A 22 -8.69 5.43 -5.11
C SER A 22 -9.20 6.75 -5.70
N THR A 23 -8.33 7.52 -6.33
CA THR A 23 -8.69 8.79 -6.97
C THR A 23 -9.70 8.56 -8.08
N GLU A 24 -9.50 7.55 -8.92
CA GLU A 24 -10.42 7.21 -9.99
C GLU A 24 -11.79 6.79 -9.45
N LYS A 25 -11.81 5.99 -8.38
CA LYS A 25 -13.06 5.55 -7.75
C LYS A 25 -13.80 6.72 -7.07
N MET A 26 -13.08 7.63 -6.44
CA MET A 26 -13.70 8.83 -5.86
C MET A 26 -14.39 9.69 -6.92
N LYS A 27 -13.78 9.83 -8.10
CA LYS A 27 -14.41 10.56 -9.22
C LYS A 27 -15.70 9.89 -9.66
N LEU A 28 -15.73 8.56 -9.70
CA LEU A 28 -16.92 7.82 -10.03
C LEU A 28 -18.03 8.01 -9.00
N VAL A 29 -17.68 7.98 -7.72
CA VAL A 29 -18.62 8.23 -6.62
C VAL A 29 -19.19 9.65 -6.74
N ASP A 30 -18.33 10.63 -6.98
CA ASP A 30 -18.77 12.03 -7.15
C ASP A 30 -19.75 12.18 -8.32
N SER A 31 -19.51 11.48 -9.43
CA SER A 31 -20.37 11.57 -10.62
C SER A 31 -21.70 10.82 -10.46
N LYS A 32 -21.69 9.69 -9.75
CA LYS A 32 -22.88 8.82 -9.59
C LYS A 32 -23.63 9.07 -8.29
N GLY A 33 -22.98 9.69 -7.30
CA GLY A 33 -23.55 9.89 -5.97
C GLY A 33 -23.53 8.67 -5.07
N HIS A 34 -22.90 7.56 -5.50
CA HIS A 34 -22.79 6.35 -4.69
C HIS A 34 -21.60 5.50 -5.17
N TYR A 35 -21.15 4.59 -4.31
CA TYR A 35 -20.09 3.64 -4.62
C TYR A 35 -20.68 2.27 -4.93
N GLU A 36 -20.22 1.69 -6.03
CA GLU A 36 -20.59 0.32 -6.41
C GLU A 36 -19.35 -0.59 -6.25
N SER A 37 -19.53 -1.66 -5.47
CA SER A 37 -18.51 -2.67 -5.32
C SER A 37 -18.48 -3.58 -6.57
N ASP A 38 -17.27 -3.86 -7.05
CA ASP A 38 -17.05 -4.73 -8.22
C ASP A 38 -15.78 -5.56 -8.01
N ASP A 39 -15.35 -6.29 -9.04
CA ASP A 39 -14.15 -7.12 -8.99
C ASP A 39 -12.90 -6.28 -8.73
N GLU A 40 -12.86 -5.04 -9.20
CA GLU A 40 -11.75 -4.12 -8.95
C GLU A 40 -11.64 -3.78 -7.47
N THR A 41 -12.77 -3.74 -6.74
CA THR A 41 -12.79 -3.48 -5.29
C THR A 41 -12.03 -4.58 -4.53
N GLY A 42 -12.26 -5.83 -4.91
CA GLY A 42 -11.54 -6.96 -4.31
C GLY A 42 -10.03 -6.87 -4.56
N PHE A 43 -9.64 -6.52 -5.77
CA PHE A 43 -8.25 -6.32 -6.12
C PHE A 43 -7.64 -5.18 -5.30
N PHE A 44 -8.37 -4.07 -5.14
CA PHE A 44 -7.93 -2.92 -4.35
C PHE A 44 -7.64 -3.31 -2.90
N PHE A 45 -8.55 -4.05 -2.26
CA PHE A 45 -8.34 -4.51 -0.87
C PHE A 45 -7.17 -5.46 -0.76
N GLU A 46 -6.94 -6.31 -1.76
CA GLU A 46 -5.78 -7.19 -1.78
C GLU A 46 -4.48 -6.38 -1.85
N GLN A 47 -4.44 -5.32 -2.63
CA GLN A 47 -3.29 -4.41 -2.70
C GLN A 47 -3.04 -3.71 -1.37
N LEU A 48 -4.09 -3.26 -0.69
CA LEU A 48 -3.97 -2.67 0.65
C LEU A 48 -3.36 -3.66 1.64
N LYS A 49 -3.80 -4.91 1.59
CA LYS A 49 -3.27 -5.97 2.45
C LYS A 49 -1.78 -6.19 2.21
N GLN A 50 -1.36 -6.22 0.94
CA GLN A 50 0.05 -6.38 0.59
C GLN A 50 0.90 -5.22 1.09
N ILE A 51 0.40 -4.00 0.98
CA ILE A 51 1.08 -2.81 1.53
C ILE A 51 1.22 -2.93 3.03
N GLN A 52 0.17 -3.34 3.74
CA GLN A 52 0.21 -3.54 5.18
C GLN A 52 1.28 -4.55 5.59
N LEU A 53 1.32 -5.70 4.91
CA LEU A 53 2.33 -6.73 5.20
C LEU A 53 3.74 -6.23 4.96
N SER A 54 3.96 -5.47 3.88
CA SER A 54 5.26 -4.88 3.57
C SER A 54 5.69 -3.88 4.65
N LEU A 55 4.77 -3.03 5.09
CA LEU A 55 5.04 -2.05 6.15
C LEU A 55 5.37 -2.74 7.48
N ASP A 56 4.61 -3.78 7.83
CA ASP A 56 4.85 -4.54 9.05
C ASP A 56 6.23 -5.18 9.03
N GLY A 57 6.64 -5.76 7.89
CA GLY A 57 7.96 -6.36 7.73
C GLY A 57 9.08 -5.34 7.88
N ILE A 58 8.94 -4.18 7.25
CA ILE A 58 9.93 -3.09 7.37
C ILE A 58 10.01 -2.60 8.81
N PHE A 59 8.88 -2.40 9.46
CA PHE A 59 8.82 -1.95 10.85
C PHE A 59 9.51 -2.94 11.78
N GLU A 60 9.27 -4.24 11.61
CA GLU A 60 9.93 -5.27 12.41
C GLU A 60 11.45 -5.25 12.23
N GLU A 61 11.92 -5.11 10.99
CA GLU A 61 13.36 -4.99 10.71
C GLU A 61 13.98 -3.78 11.41
N GLU A 62 13.30 -2.63 11.35
CA GLU A 62 13.79 -1.41 12.00
C GLU A 62 13.83 -1.57 13.53
N MET A 63 12.82 -2.19 14.13
CA MET A 63 12.81 -2.43 15.57
C MET A 63 13.90 -3.38 16.01
N GLN A 64 14.21 -4.40 15.22
CA GLN A 64 15.33 -5.31 15.51
C GLN A 64 16.66 -4.58 15.43
N ASN A 65 16.85 -3.70 14.46
CA ASN A 65 18.06 -2.91 14.33
C ASN A 65 18.24 -1.97 15.53
N VAL A 66 17.19 -1.35 16.01
CA VAL A 66 17.21 -0.50 17.20
C VAL A 66 17.66 -1.32 18.42
N LYS A 67 17.13 -2.54 18.61
CA LYS A 67 17.51 -3.42 19.70
C LYS A 67 18.99 -3.83 19.64
N LYS A 68 19.51 -4.06 18.43
CA LYS A 68 20.92 -4.42 18.25
C LYS A 68 21.86 -3.26 18.58
N GLU A 69 21.44 -2.03 18.32
CA GLU A 69 22.24 -0.84 18.60
C GLU A 69 22.29 -0.50 20.10
N ASN A 70 21.29 -0.95 20.85
CA ASN A 70 21.20 -0.74 22.29
C ASN A 70 21.82 -1.88 23.09
#